data_8783956a408378c6d2b23d133042e40a
#
_entry.id   8783956a408378c6d2b23d133042e40a
#
_cell.length_a   1.000
_cell.length_b   1.000
_cell.length_c   1.000
_cell.angle_alpha   90.00
_cell.angle_beta   90.00
_cell.angle_gamma   90.00
#
_symmetry.space_group_name_H-M   'P 1'
#
loop_
_entity.id
_entity.type
_entity.pdbx_description
1 polymer ?
#
loop_
_entity_poly.entity_id
_entity_poly.type
_entity_poly.pdbx_seq_one_letter_code
_entity_poly.pdbx_strand_id
1 'polypeptide(L)'
;LHATLRRQRQMCIRDRTIVLEQYNNTPSYRIGFDVQEDFISADEDPSLNDNASGFTNFAAPGADRLQINISLMKKNLDDTNDQNFIEIARVQQGELQTFVNETRYNLINDTLAARTYDESGDYYVKPFEVFAKESLNDQIGNKGIYTSEQKTQQGNIPSDDLMVMQISPGKAYVKGYAIEKIATGFIDVPKPRTTKTIEQ
;
A
#
# COMPACT_ATOMS: atom_id res chain seq x y z
N LEU A 1 -13.47 12.92 27.31
CA LEU A 1 -12.17 12.20 27.35
C LEU A 1 -12.05 11.15 26.24
N HIS A 2 -13.08 10.29 26.01
CA HIS A 2 -13.02 9.29 24.92
C HIS A 2 -12.96 9.86 23.50
N ALA A 3 -13.54 11.02 23.23
CA ALA A 3 -13.54 11.66 21.93
C ALA A 3 -12.17 12.26 21.56
N THR A 4 -11.43 12.74 22.56
CA THR A 4 -10.11 13.35 22.37
C THR A 4 -9.06 12.29 22.06
N LEU A 5 -9.12 11.13 22.71
CA LEU A 5 -8.24 9.99 22.44
C LEU A 5 -8.44 9.39 21.03
N ARG A 6 -9.68 9.34 20.53
CA ARG A 6 -9.96 8.91 19.14
C ARG A 6 -9.40 9.88 18.09
N ARG A 7 -9.47 11.19 18.36
CA ARG A 7 -8.89 12.20 17.44
C ARG A 7 -7.37 12.15 17.41
N GLN A 8 -6.70 11.98 18.54
CA GLN A 8 -5.25 11.85 18.59
C GLN A 8 -4.76 10.59 17.83
N ARG A 9 -5.42 9.45 17.97
CA ARG A 9 -5.08 8.23 17.23
C ARG A 9 -5.25 8.39 15.72
N GLN A 10 -6.31 9.06 15.27
CA GLN A 10 -6.51 9.34 13.85
C GLN A 10 -5.49 10.34 13.28
N MET A 11 -5.09 11.35 14.04
CA MET A 11 -4.06 12.30 13.60
C MET A 11 -2.70 11.64 13.45
N CYS A 12 -2.29 10.78 14.39
CA CYS A 12 -0.99 10.09 14.32
C CYS A 12 -0.85 9.13 13.13
N ILE A 13 -1.95 8.58 12.63
CA ILE A 13 -1.96 7.67 11.48
C ILE A 13 -2.03 8.46 10.17
N ARG A 14 -2.77 9.55 10.13
CA ARG A 14 -3.05 10.32 8.92
C ARG A 14 -1.85 11.12 8.40
N ASP A 15 -0.97 11.54 9.30
CA ASP A 15 0.13 12.45 8.98
C ASP A 15 1.48 11.73 8.81
N ARG A 16 1.48 10.40 8.84
CA ARG A 16 2.70 9.61 8.64
C ARG A 16 2.88 9.27 7.17
N THR A 17 4.01 9.68 6.63
CA THR A 17 4.47 9.33 5.29
C THR A 17 5.75 8.51 5.37
N ILE A 18 5.87 7.53 4.49
CA ILE A 18 7.07 6.72 4.37
C ILE A 18 7.56 6.73 2.93
N VAL A 19 8.85 6.99 2.75
CA VAL A 19 9.51 6.89 1.45
C VAL A 19 9.96 5.44 1.27
N LEU A 20 9.42 4.77 0.27
CA LEU A 20 9.76 3.37 0.00
C LEU A 20 11.17 3.25 -0.55
N GLU A 21 11.47 4.03 -1.59
CA GLU A 21 12.79 4.08 -2.21
C GLU A 21 13.00 5.44 -2.85
N GLN A 22 14.22 5.97 -2.79
CA GLN A 22 14.52 7.29 -3.33
C GLN A 22 15.06 7.24 -4.76
N TYR A 23 15.74 6.15 -5.11
CA TYR A 23 16.47 6.03 -6.38
C TYR A 23 15.93 4.96 -7.32
N ASN A 24 14.89 4.24 -6.90
CA ASN A 24 14.27 3.18 -7.67
C ASN A 24 12.76 3.38 -7.72
N ASN A 25 12.18 3.37 -8.91
CA ASN A 25 10.74 3.49 -9.11
C ASN A 25 10.00 2.13 -9.08
N THR A 26 10.74 1.03 -8.86
CA THR A 26 10.17 -0.31 -8.71
C THR A 26 10.45 -0.94 -7.34
N PRO A 27 10.12 -0.23 -6.24
CA PRO A 27 10.36 -0.74 -4.90
C PRO A 27 9.53 -1.99 -4.61
N SER A 28 10.06 -2.87 -3.76
CA SER A 28 9.37 -4.09 -3.34
C SER A 28 9.46 -4.22 -1.83
N TYR A 29 8.38 -3.84 -1.13
CA TYR A 29 8.31 -3.79 0.32
C TYR A 29 6.94 -4.17 0.84
N ARG A 30 6.92 -4.65 2.09
CA ARG A 30 5.73 -4.75 2.92
C ARG A 30 5.62 -3.49 3.77
N ILE A 31 4.46 -2.87 3.80
CA ILE A 31 4.19 -1.64 4.54
C ILE A 31 3.18 -1.96 5.62
N GLY A 32 3.46 -1.55 6.84
CA GLY A 32 2.59 -1.83 7.95
C GLY A 32 2.87 -0.98 9.17
N PHE A 33 2.17 -1.29 10.22
CA PHE A 33 2.39 -0.70 11.54
C PHE A 33 3.15 -1.66 12.42
N ASP A 34 4.22 -1.14 13.04
CA ASP A 34 4.87 -1.77 14.17
C ASP A 34 4.22 -1.28 15.45
N VAL A 35 3.76 -2.21 16.27
CA VAL A 35 3.02 -1.95 17.51
C VAL A 35 3.94 -2.31 18.68
N GLN A 36 4.32 -1.31 19.45
CA GLN A 36 5.11 -1.48 20.65
C GLN A 36 4.23 -1.22 21.88
N GLU A 37 4.17 -2.20 22.76
CA GLU A 37 3.42 -2.12 23.99
C GLU A 37 4.41 -2.06 25.16
N ASP A 38 4.23 -1.08 26.03
CA ASP A 38 5.07 -0.86 27.20
C ASP A 38 4.23 -0.40 28.40
N PHE A 39 4.75 -0.60 29.61
CA PHE A 39 4.12 -0.11 30.83
C PHE A 39 4.92 1.08 31.36
N ILE A 40 4.23 2.21 31.50
CA ILE A 40 4.80 3.43 32.08
C ILE A 40 4.34 3.55 33.51
N SER A 41 5.31 3.73 34.41
CA SER A 41 5.10 3.99 35.83
C SER A 41 5.19 5.50 36.16
N ALA A 42 4.86 5.85 37.41
CA ALA A 42 4.99 7.22 37.88
C ALA A 42 6.45 7.71 37.98
N ASP A 43 7.43 6.80 37.97
CA ASP A 43 8.84 7.14 37.96
C ASP A 43 9.29 7.66 36.58
N GLU A 44 8.65 7.18 35.51
CA GLU A 44 8.94 7.58 34.12
C GLU A 44 8.10 8.77 33.68
N ASP A 45 6.84 8.80 34.12
CA ASP A 45 5.92 9.91 33.84
C ASP A 45 5.34 10.48 35.15
N PRO A 46 5.90 11.60 35.67
CA PRO A 46 5.42 12.24 36.88
C PRO A 46 3.94 12.67 36.86
N SER A 47 3.33 12.75 35.66
CA SER A 47 1.89 13.07 35.54
C SER A 47 0.99 11.94 36.08
N LEU A 48 1.54 10.75 36.28
CA LEU A 48 0.86 9.58 36.84
C LEU A 48 0.84 9.60 38.38
N ASN A 49 1.50 10.55 39.04
CA ASN A 49 1.39 10.75 40.45
C ASN A 49 -0.02 11.23 40.84
N ASP A 50 -0.45 10.85 42.05
CA ASP A 50 -1.70 11.37 42.63
C ASP A 50 -1.57 12.88 42.84
N ASN A 51 -2.46 13.64 42.23
CA ASN A 51 -2.52 15.10 42.30
C ASN A 51 -3.50 15.62 43.36
N ALA A 52 -3.95 14.76 44.27
CA ALA A 52 -4.89 15.09 45.37
C ALA A 52 -4.25 16.04 46.40
N SER A 53 -4.08 17.31 46.02
CA SER A 53 -3.47 18.33 46.85
C SER A 53 -4.19 18.50 48.19
N GLY A 54 -3.47 18.48 49.29
CA GLY A 54 -4.00 18.60 50.64
C GLY A 54 -4.38 17.26 51.31
N PHE A 55 -4.16 16.14 50.67
CA PHE A 55 -4.36 14.80 51.20
C PHE A 55 -3.03 14.06 51.41
N THR A 56 -3.05 13.04 52.25
CA THR A 56 -1.85 12.24 52.59
C THR A 56 -1.23 11.51 51.41
N ASN A 57 -1.99 11.27 50.36
CA ASN A 57 -1.54 10.57 49.14
C ASN A 57 -1.02 11.52 48.06
N PHE A 58 -0.92 12.82 48.36
CA PHE A 58 -0.39 13.78 47.38
C PHE A 58 1.02 13.39 46.90
N ALA A 59 1.22 13.37 45.60
CA ALA A 59 2.45 12.95 44.92
C ALA A 59 2.87 11.49 45.15
N ALA A 60 1.98 10.65 45.70
CA ALA A 60 2.22 9.21 45.73
C ALA A 60 2.15 8.61 44.33
N PRO A 61 2.87 7.49 44.06
CA PRO A 61 2.75 6.79 42.77
C PRO A 61 1.28 6.41 42.52
N GLY A 62 0.80 6.79 41.35
CA GLY A 62 -0.52 6.42 40.83
C GLY A 62 -0.53 5.04 40.20
N ALA A 63 -1.57 4.75 39.44
CA ALA A 63 -1.65 3.51 38.69
C ALA A 63 -0.75 3.59 37.42
N ASP A 64 -0.03 2.52 37.16
CA ASP A 64 0.70 2.34 35.89
C ASP A 64 -0.22 2.41 34.68
N ARG A 65 0.33 2.79 33.54
CA ARG A 65 -0.40 2.92 32.28
C ARG A 65 0.21 2.02 31.22
N LEU A 66 -0.64 1.34 30.48
CA LEU A 66 -0.25 0.70 29.22
C LEU A 66 -0.07 1.78 28.16
N GLN A 67 1.14 1.89 27.65
CA GLN A 67 1.46 2.72 26.50
C GLN A 67 1.54 1.86 25.24
N ILE A 68 0.82 2.27 24.21
CA ILE A 68 0.86 1.63 22.89
C ILE A 68 1.40 2.65 21.89
N ASN A 69 2.59 2.39 21.38
CA ASN A 69 3.24 3.16 20.33
C ASN A 69 3.07 2.46 18.99
N ILE A 70 2.54 3.19 18.01
CA ILE A 70 2.32 2.68 16.66
C ILE A 70 3.21 3.47 15.72
N SER A 71 4.11 2.80 15.01
CA SER A 71 4.98 3.41 14.00
C SER A 71 4.72 2.81 12.62
N LEU A 72 4.65 3.69 11.60
CA LEU A 72 4.56 3.25 10.21
C LEU A 72 5.96 2.83 9.75
N MET A 73 6.09 1.60 9.26
CA MET A 73 7.36 0.98 8.92
C MET A 73 7.25 0.21 7.60
N LYS A 74 8.37 0.10 6.90
CA LYS A 74 8.53 -0.80 5.75
C LYS A 74 9.43 -1.95 6.12
N LYS A 75 9.09 -3.15 5.64
CA LYS A 75 9.88 -4.37 5.74
C LYS A 75 10.16 -4.95 4.37
N ASN A 76 11.24 -5.71 4.23
CA ASN A 76 11.48 -6.47 3.03
C ASN A 76 10.42 -7.56 2.85
N LEU A 77 10.20 -8.00 1.61
CA LEU A 77 9.22 -9.06 1.33
C LEU A 77 9.52 -10.37 2.06
N ASP A 78 10.80 -10.67 2.24
CA ASP A 78 11.28 -11.91 2.85
C ASP A 78 11.37 -11.87 4.38
N ASP A 79 11.15 -10.70 5.00
CA ASP A 79 11.18 -10.57 6.46
C ASP A 79 9.89 -11.13 7.05
N THR A 80 9.98 -12.26 7.73
CA THR A 80 8.85 -12.98 8.35
C THR A 80 8.70 -12.69 9.84
N ASN A 81 9.52 -11.81 10.41
CA ASN A 81 9.39 -11.43 11.82
C ASN A 81 8.25 -10.42 12.01
N ASP A 82 7.05 -10.95 12.16
CA ASP A 82 5.81 -10.15 12.24
C ASP A 82 5.18 -10.13 13.63
N GLN A 83 5.92 -10.43 14.68
CA GLN A 83 5.36 -10.55 16.03
C GLN A 83 4.56 -9.31 16.47
N ASN A 84 5.05 -8.11 16.10
CA ASN A 84 4.41 -6.84 16.41
C ASN A 84 4.06 -6.04 15.15
N PHE A 85 4.18 -6.65 13.97
CA PHE A 85 3.99 -5.98 12.70
C PHE A 85 2.63 -6.34 12.08
N ILE A 86 1.83 -5.31 11.82
CA ILE A 86 0.54 -5.44 11.15
C ILE A 86 0.69 -4.94 9.72
N GLU A 87 0.74 -5.86 8.75
CA GLU A 87 0.83 -5.53 7.34
C GLU A 87 -0.48 -4.87 6.88
N ILE A 88 -0.35 -3.71 6.23
CA ILE A 88 -1.48 -2.98 5.65
C ILE A 88 -1.46 -3.08 4.13
N ALA A 89 -0.28 -2.96 3.55
CA ALA A 89 -0.11 -2.93 2.11
C ALA A 89 1.16 -3.66 1.70
N ARG A 90 1.12 -4.26 0.51
CA ARG A 90 2.27 -4.89 -0.12
C ARG A 90 2.50 -4.27 -1.48
N VAL A 91 3.71 -3.79 -1.68
CA VAL A 91 4.18 -3.25 -2.96
C VAL A 91 5.20 -4.22 -3.52
N GLN A 92 5.04 -4.60 -4.76
CA GLN A 92 5.97 -5.46 -5.49
C GLN A 92 6.26 -4.86 -6.85
N GLN A 93 7.54 -4.68 -7.16
CA GLN A 93 8.00 -4.06 -8.40
C GLN A 93 7.32 -2.71 -8.71
N GLY A 94 7.09 -1.89 -7.67
CA GLY A 94 6.43 -0.60 -7.80
C GLY A 94 4.90 -0.65 -7.90
N GLU A 95 4.29 -1.83 -7.94
CA GLU A 95 2.85 -2.00 -7.97
C GLU A 95 2.28 -2.39 -6.62
N LEU A 96 1.17 -1.75 -6.24
CA LEU A 96 0.43 -2.13 -5.04
C LEU A 96 -0.33 -3.43 -5.31
N GLN A 97 0.10 -4.53 -4.68
CA GLN A 97 -0.46 -5.86 -4.85
C GLN A 97 -1.63 -6.13 -3.91
N THR A 98 -1.46 -5.78 -2.66
CA THR A 98 -2.45 -6.07 -1.63
C THR A 98 -2.63 -4.84 -0.77
N PHE A 99 -3.88 -4.52 -0.50
CA PHE A 99 -4.27 -3.58 0.54
C PHE A 99 -5.26 -4.31 1.43
N VAL A 100 -4.96 -4.40 2.72
CA VAL A 100 -5.80 -5.14 3.66
C VAL A 100 -7.15 -4.44 3.79
N ASN A 101 -8.17 -5.09 3.27
CA ASN A 101 -9.55 -4.67 3.36
C ASN A 101 -10.41 -5.84 3.85
N GLU A 102 -10.02 -6.42 4.98
CA GLU A 102 -10.79 -7.50 5.59
C GLU A 102 -12.06 -6.94 6.22
N THR A 103 -13.18 -7.27 5.62
CA THR A 103 -14.49 -6.99 6.21
C THR A 103 -15.15 -8.29 6.63
N ARG A 104 -15.97 -8.24 7.69
CA ARG A 104 -16.78 -9.39 8.14
C ARG A 104 -17.80 -9.88 7.09
N TYR A 105 -17.94 -9.14 6.00
CA TYR A 105 -18.89 -9.41 4.92
C TYR A 105 -18.29 -10.16 3.73
N ASN A 106 -17.02 -10.53 3.77
CA ASN A 106 -16.36 -11.23 2.66
C ASN A 106 -17.10 -12.52 2.29
N LEU A 107 -17.51 -13.32 3.30
CA LEU A 107 -18.25 -14.55 3.06
C LEU A 107 -19.58 -14.33 2.33
N ILE A 108 -20.28 -13.24 2.64
CA ILE A 108 -21.54 -12.87 1.97
C ILE A 108 -21.23 -12.45 0.52
N ASN A 109 -20.19 -11.68 0.30
CA ASN A 109 -19.77 -11.26 -1.03
C ASN A 109 -19.43 -12.47 -1.90
N ASP A 110 -18.67 -13.44 -1.38
CA ASP A 110 -18.29 -14.65 -2.11
C ASP A 110 -19.53 -15.51 -2.46
N THR A 111 -20.46 -15.63 -1.52
CA THR A 111 -21.71 -16.38 -1.76
C THR A 111 -22.57 -15.69 -2.83
N LEU A 112 -22.68 -14.37 -2.78
CA LEU A 112 -23.45 -13.62 -3.77
C LEU A 112 -22.76 -13.65 -5.14
N ALA A 113 -21.43 -13.56 -5.19
CA ALA A 113 -20.68 -13.65 -6.42
C ALA A 113 -20.82 -15.01 -7.11
N ALA A 114 -20.79 -16.10 -6.33
CA ALA A 114 -21.02 -17.45 -6.85
C ALA A 114 -22.43 -17.59 -7.44
N ARG A 115 -23.45 -17.12 -6.74
CA ARG A 115 -24.84 -17.14 -7.24
C ARG A 115 -25.03 -16.30 -8.50
N THR A 116 -24.42 -15.11 -8.55
CA THR A 116 -24.51 -14.26 -9.74
C THR A 116 -23.82 -14.91 -10.93
N TYR A 117 -22.72 -15.63 -10.70
CA TYR A 117 -22.08 -16.43 -11.76
C TYR A 117 -22.99 -17.53 -12.29
N ASP A 118 -23.67 -18.27 -11.41
CA ASP A 118 -24.62 -19.33 -11.81
C ASP A 118 -25.79 -18.79 -12.63
N GLU A 119 -26.21 -17.55 -12.37
CA GLU A 119 -27.34 -16.91 -13.06
C GLU A 119 -26.94 -16.17 -14.34
N SER A 120 -25.80 -15.51 -14.35
CA SER A 120 -25.44 -14.52 -15.38
C SER A 120 -24.04 -14.73 -15.99
N GLY A 121 -23.22 -15.65 -15.45
CA GLY A 121 -21.84 -15.87 -15.88
C GLY A 121 -20.87 -14.82 -15.37
N ASP A 122 -19.75 -14.67 -16.08
CA ASP A 122 -18.69 -13.72 -15.72
C ASP A 122 -19.14 -12.29 -15.97
N TYR A 123 -18.75 -11.38 -15.07
CA TYR A 123 -19.08 -9.96 -15.19
C TYR A 123 -18.00 -9.05 -14.63
N TYR A 124 -17.98 -7.81 -15.07
CA TYR A 124 -17.12 -6.76 -14.50
C TYR A 124 -17.97 -5.71 -13.78
N VAL A 125 -17.40 -5.20 -12.69
CA VAL A 125 -17.97 -4.07 -11.93
C VAL A 125 -17.33 -2.77 -12.38
N LYS A 126 -15.99 -2.82 -12.57
CA LYS A 126 -15.19 -1.74 -13.10
C LYS A 126 -14.27 -2.33 -14.17
N PRO A 127 -14.35 -1.87 -15.41
CA PRO A 127 -13.54 -2.41 -16.49
C PRO A 127 -12.05 -2.13 -16.28
N PHE A 128 -11.21 -3.04 -16.78
CA PHE A 128 -9.78 -2.83 -16.89
C PHE A 128 -9.51 -2.14 -18.25
N GLU A 129 -9.11 -0.88 -18.19
CA GLU A 129 -8.74 -0.13 -19.39
C GLU A 129 -7.23 -0.33 -19.65
N VAL A 130 -6.87 -0.51 -20.90
CA VAL A 130 -5.48 -0.75 -21.31
C VAL A 130 -5.07 0.34 -22.29
N PHE A 131 -3.99 1.05 -21.97
CA PHE A 131 -3.42 2.11 -22.80
C PHE A 131 -1.98 1.80 -23.16
N ALA A 132 -1.63 1.91 -24.43
CA ALA A 132 -0.24 1.84 -24.88
C ALA A 132 0.44 3.20 -24.72
N LYS A 133 1.60 3.23 -24.10
CA LYS A 133 2.41 4.43 -23.83
C LYS A 133 3.88 4.13 -24.12
N GLU A 134 4.70 5.17 -24.25
CA GLU A 134 6.14 5.03 -24.33
C GLU A 134 6.71 4.50 -23.00
N SER A 135 7.65 3.57 -23.08
CA SER A 135 8.25 2.95 -21.89
C SER A 135 9.43 3.77 -21.37
N LEU A 136 9.48 3.90 -20.04
CA LEU A 136 10.62 4.44 -19.29
C LEU A 136 11.71 3.38 -19.03
N ASN A 137 11.48 2.13 -19.38
CA ASN A 137 12.38 1.04 -19.04
C ASN A 137 13.74 1.20 -19.74
N ASP A 138 14.74 1.55 -18.93
CA ASP A 138 16.13 1.71 -19.36
C ASP A 138 17.00 0.46 -19.08
N GLN A 139 16.36 -0.66 -18.72
CA GLN A 139 16.97 -1.94 -18.35
C GLN A 139 17.82 -1.93 -17.07
N ILE A 140 17.82 -0.80 -16.30
CA ILE A 140 18.61 -0.65 -15.07
C ILE A 140 17.72 -0.70 -13.82
N GLY A 141 16.41 -0.69 -13.97
CA GLY A 141 15.47 -0.75 -12.85
C GLY A 141 14.32 0.23 -12.97
N ASN A 142 14.37 1.18 -13.91
CA ASN A 142 13.24 2.04 -14.18
C ASN A 142 12.19 1.29 -15.00
N LYS A 143 10.93 1.47 -14.62
CA LYS A 143 9.75 0.94 -15.32
C LYS A 143 8.63 1.98 -15.29
N GLY A 144 7.67 1.83 -16.16
CA GLY A 144 6.50 2.69 -16.21
C GLY A 144 6.47 3.57 -17.46
N ILE A 145 5.67 4.63 -17.39
CA ILE A 145 5.45 5.53 -18.54
C ILE A 145 6.60 6.54 -18.62
N TYR A 146 7.14 6.70 -19.84
CA TYR A 146 8.07 7.78 -20.12
C TYR A 146 7.35 9.13 -20.13
N THR A 147 7.95 10.11 -19.48
CA THR A 147 7.58 11.53 -19.59
C THR A 147 8.82 12.36 -19.94
N SER A 148 8.64 13.46 -20.64
CA SER A 148 9.75 14.33 -21.09
C SER A 148 10.60 14.90 -19.94
N GLU A 149 10.13 14.83 -18.71
CA GLU A 149 10.82 15.30 -17.51
C GLU A 149 11.76 14.25 -16.90
N GLN A 150 11.62 12.99 -17.33
CA GLN A 150 12.38 11.88 -16.75
C GLN A 150 13.65 11.64 -17.57
N LYS A 151 14.76 11.42 -16.84
CA LYS A 151 16.05 11.09 -17.44
C LYS A 151 16.22 9.58 -17.47
N THR A 152 16.53 9.05 -18.66
CA THR A 152 17.01 7.69 -18.88
C THR A 152 18.53 7.70 -19.01
N GLN A 153 19.18 6.53 -19.04
CA GLN A 153 20.62 6.43 -19.33
C GLN A 153 21.01 7.02 -20.66
N GLN A 154 20.12 6.97 -21.64
CA GLN A 154 20.33 7.47 -23.01
C GLN A 154 19.98 8.96 -23.15
N GLY A 155 19.67 9.65 -22.05
CA GLY A 155 19.15 11.01 -22.04
C GLY A 155 17.62 11.02 -21.89
N ASN A 156 16.94 12.08 -22.32
CA ASN A 156 15.48 12.17 -22.25
C ASN A 156 14.81 11.46 -23.45
N ILE A 157 15.11 10.19 -23.64
CA ILE A 157 14.63 9.40 -24.78
C ILE A 157 13.88 8.18 -24.22
N PRO A 158 12.68 7.86 -24.72
CA PRO A 158 11.98 6.64 -24.34
C PRO A 158 12.73 5.40 -24.84
N SER A 159 12.39 4.23 -24.34
CA SER A 159 12.95 2.98 -24.83
C SER A 159 12.66 2.77 -26.31
N ASP A 160 13.70 2.43 -27.10
CA ASP A 160 13.54 2.16 -28.53
C ASP A 160 12.84 0.83 -28.81
N ASP A 161 13.06 -0.18 -27.95
CA ASP A 161 12.59 -1.54 -28.14
C ASP A 161 11.28 -1.85 -27.42
N LEU A 162 10.94 -1.08 -26.38
CA LEU A 162 9.83 -1.37 -25.50
C LEU A 162 8.78 -0.26 -25.50
N MET A 163 7.53 -0.69 -25.44
CA MET A 163 6.40 0.15 -25.06
C MET A 163 5.80 -0.37 -23.75
N VAL A 164 5.10 0.46 -23.02
CA VAL A 164 4.42 0.08 -21.79
C VAL A 164 2.91 0.03 -22.01
N MET A 165 2.32 -1.09 -21.59
CA MET A 165 0.86 -1.21 -21.49
C MET A 165 0.48 -0.81 -20.08
N GLN A 166 -0.19 0.33 -19.94
CA GLN A 166 -0.77 0.80 -18.70
C GLN A 166 -2.13 0.14 -18.51
N ILE A 167 -2.33 -0.56 -17.38
CA ILE A 167 -3.59 -1.20 -17.03
C ILE A 167 -4.22 -0.43 -15.87
N SER A 168 -5.44 0.06 -16.07
CA SER A 168 -6.16 0.82 -15.02
C SER A 168 -6.62 -0.08 -13.87
N PRO A 169 -6.87 0.49 -12.67
CA PRO A 169 -7.55 -0.21 -11.60
C PRO A 169 -8.94 -0.66 -12.06
N GLY A 170 -9.26 -1.92 -11.77
CA GLY A 170 -10.53 -2.52 -12.18
C GLY A 170 -10.94 -3.64 -11.23
N LYS A 171 -12.20 -4.09 -11.39
CA LYS A 171 -12.76 -5.20 -10.64
C LYS A 171 -13.69 -6.02 -11.51
N ALA A 172 -13.46 -7.33 -11.54
CA ALA A 172 -14.29 -8.29 -12.24
C ALA A 172 -14.52 -9.52 -11.37
N TYR A 173 -15.53 -10.27 -11.72
CA TYR A 173 -15.81 -11.57 -11.14
C TYR A 173 -15.75 -12.63 -12.23
N VAL A 174 -14.87 -13.60 -12.07
CA VAL A 174 -14.65 -14.70 -12.99
C VAL A 174 -14.90 -16.00 -12.27
N LYS A 175 -15.85 -16.78 -12.73
CA LYS A 175 -16.32 -18.02 -12.08
C LYS A 175 -16.70 -17.82 -10.61
N GLY A 176 -17.28 -16.64 -10.27
CA GLY A 176 -17.66 -16.31 -8.91
C GLY A 176 -16.51 -15.81 -8.02
N TYR A 177 -15.28 -15.72 -8.53
CA TYR A 177 -14.13 -15.19 -7.78
C TYR A 177 -13.86 -13.74 -8.14
N ALA A 178 -13.63 -12.91 -7.12
CA ALA A 178 -13.27 -11.53 -7.33
C ALA A 178 -11.81 -11.39 -7.82
N ILE A 179 -11.64 -10.68 -8.93
CA ILE A 179 -10.34 -10.25 -9.44
C ILE A 179 -10.32 -8.74 -9.34
N GLU A 180 -9.47 -8.20 -8.49
CA GLU A 180 -9.38 -6.77 -8.25
C GLU A 180 -7.95 -6.29 -8.44
N LYS A 181 -7.79 -5.27 -9.28
CA LYS A 181 -6.56 -4.51 -9.42
C LYS A 181 -6.76 -3.16 -8.75
N ILE A 182 -6.03 -2.93 -7.67
CA ILE A 182 -6.23 -1.76 -6.80
C ILE A 182 -5.53 -0.54 -7.39
N ALA A 183 -4.35 -0.73 -7.97
CA ALA A 183 -3.52 0.34 -8.52
C ALA A 183 -3.29 0.16 -10.02
N THR A 184 -2.91 1.24 -10.70
CA THR A 184 -2.46 1.18 -12.09
C THR A 184 -1.21 0.32 -12.20
N GLY A 185 -1.20 -0.64 -13.11
CA GLY A 185 -0.05 -1.48 -13.40
C GLY A 185 0.57 -1.15 -14.74
N PHE A 186 1.82 -1.54 -14.89
CA PHE A 186 2.61 -1.30 -16.10
C PHE A 186 3.27 -2.59 -16.54
N ILE A 187 3.08 -2.95 -17.79
CA ILE A 187 3.68 -4.14 -18.41
C ILE A 187 4.47 -3.68 -19.62
N ASP A 188 5.77 -3.95 -19.61
CA ASP A 188 6.62 -3.68 -20.77
C ASP A 188 6.41 -4.75 -21.85
N VAL A 189 6.16 -4.30 -23.05
CA VAL A 189 5.91 -5.14 -24.24
C VAL A 189 6.84 -4.68 -25.36
N PRO A 190 7.41 -5.59 -26.15
CA PRO A 190 8.20 -5.20 -27.32
C PRO A 190 7.39 -4.32 -28.27
N LYS A 191 8.00 -3.24 -28.79
CA LYS A 191 7.38 -2.42 -29.81
C LYS A 191 7.10 -3.24 -31.07
N PRO A 192 5.94 -3.07 -31.70
CA PRO A 192 5.67 -3.73 -32.99
C PRO A 192 6.66 -3.24 -34.04
N ARG A 193 7.05 -4.11 -34.95
CA ARG A 193 7.90 -3.74 -36.06
C ARG A 193 7.22 -2.69 -36.91
N THR A 194 7.94 -1.61 -37.24
CA THR A 194 7.51 -0.67 -38.26
C THR A 194 7.63 -1.35 -39.62
N THR A 195 6.54 -1.49 -40.33
CA THR A 195 6.57 -1.89 -41.75
C THR A 195 7.02 -0.71 -42.58
N LYS A 196 8.16 -0.81 -43.24
CA LYS A 196 8.54 0.14 -44.29
C LYS A 196 7.83 -0.23 -45.60
N THR A 197 7.01 0.67 -46.13
CA THR A 197 6.52 0.57 -47.50
C THR A 197 7.72 0.80 -48.43
N ILE A 198 8.10 -0.22 -49.19
CA ILE A 198 9.10 -0.07 -50.24
C ILE A 198 8.32 0.45 -51.44
N GLU A 199 8.51 1.72 -51.80
CA GLU A 199 8.05 2.24 -53.08
C GLU A 199 8.86 1.54 -54.18
N GLN A 200 8.17 0.91 -55.13
CA GLN A 200 8.74 0.32 -56.32
C GLN A 200 8.96 1.40 -57.41
#